data_33ed9345c52ba9d70e1706e93813f4ba
#
_entry.id   33ed9345c52ba9d70e1706e93813f4ba
#
_cell.length_a   1.000
_cell.length_b   1.000
_cell.length_c   1.000
_cell.angle_alpha   90.00
_cell.angle_beta   90.00
_cell.angle_gamma   90.00
#
_symmetry.space_group_name_H-M   'P 1'
#
loop_
_entity.id
_entity.type
_entity.pdbx_description
1 polymer ?
#
loop_
_entity_poly.entity_id
_entity_poly.type
_entity_poly.pdbx_seq_one_letter_code
_entity_poly.pdbx_strand_id
1 'polypeptide(L)'
;EGVDYQVASGRFEVETGTYDIGVTAILPGDNAEVLQADVTLEADTNYDVFAVGSVADDSLMLLPVTSTETSVTAGNAQVQIVHAASAAPTVDIYVTAPDAMLADEQPLVTAEFTDATDLVQVPAGEYRIRITPAGSMDVVFDSGTVALADGADLLVAATNNTGSGDSPVTLLVADGESAVKLWDANTTADIRVVHGISDAPAVDVIANNELVLVDALAFPMATDYLSVMPANYLIDVVADADNSIVAIDDAAVTLETGMSYTAIANNELAAPELDLLMDMPRRVATEAKVRIIHASPAAGSVDIYVTGDGEIADVDPAFAGVDYSTDALAETGYVSLAAGEYFVTVTAAGSKEAAIATGSLMLDAGNVYTAIAVNGAMEGALPQLILLDDFVATP
;
A
#
# COMPACT_ATOMS: atom_id res chain seq x y z
N GLU A 1 -5.34 -8.96 -17.61
CA GLU A 1 -4.49 -9.76 -16.72
C GLU A 1 -3.73 -8.84 -15.75
N GLY A 2 -3.46 -9.29 -14.51
CA GLY A 2 -2.69 -8.53 -13.53
C GLY A 2 -3.44 -7.31 -12.96
N VAL A 3 -4.75 -7.44 -12.68
CA VAL A 3 -5.54 -6.39 -12.02
C VAL A 3 -5.38 -6.53 -10.52
N ASP A 4 -4.79 -5.54 -9.88
CA ASP A 4 -4.63 -5.52 -8.42
C ASP A 4 -5.89 -4.97 -7.72
N TYR A 5 -5.91 -5.04 -6.39
CA TYR A 5 -7.01 -4.54 -5.58
C TYR A 5 -7.20 -3.02 -5.77
N GLN A 6 -8.46 -2.58 -5.90
CA GLN A 6 -8.81 -1.18 -6.19
C GLN A 6 -8.26 -0.64 -7.54
N VAL A 7 -8.10 -1.51 -8.51
CA VAL A 7 -7.73 -1.14 -9.88
C VAL A 7 -8.85 -1.56 -10.84
N ALA A 8 -9.19 -0.73 -11.79
CA ALA A 8 -10.16 -1.02 -12.86
C ALA A 8 -9.46 -1.30 -14.19
N SER A 9 -10.04 -2.19 -14.99
CA SER A 9 -9.52 -2.53 -16.32
C SER A 9 -9.89 -1.50 -17.40
N GLY A 10 -10.80 -0.59 -17.12
CA GLY A 10 -11.56 0.15 -18.11
C GLY A 10 -12.65 -0.71 -18.79
N ARG A 11 -13.60 -0.06 -19.46
CA ARG A 11 -14.68 -0.72 -20.21
C ARG A 11 -14.23 -1.08 -21.61
N PHE A 12 -14.75 -2.18 -22.14
CA PHE A 12 -14.54 -2.63 -23.52
C PHE A 12 -15.84 -3.24 -24.08
N GLU A 13 -16.02 -3.16 -25.39
CA GLU A 13 -17.22 -3.68 -26.06
C GLU A 13 -17.15 -5.22 -26.16
N VAL A 14 -18.28 -5.88 -25.83
CA VAL A 14 -18.47 -7.34 -25.93
C VAL A 14 -19.80 -7.63 -26.62
N GLU A 15 -19.87 -8.72 -27.38
CA GLU A 15 -21.14 -9.17 -27.94
C GLU A 15 -22.10 -9.60 -26.83
N THR A 16 -23.42 -9.51 -27.09
CA THR A 16 -24.45 -10.02 -26.17
C THR A 16 -24.37 -11.53 -26.04
N GLY A 17 -24.62 -12.06 -24.84
CA GLY A 17 -24.53 -13.49 -24.57
C GLY A 17 -24.27 -13.80 -23.11
N THR A 18 -24.25 -15.09 -22.80
CA THR A 18 -23.85 -15.55 -21.45
C THR A 18 -22.37 -15.92 -21.50
N TYR A 19 -21.61 -15.33 -20.60
CA TYR A 19 -20.18 -15.52 -20.45
C TYR A 19 -19.88 -16.16 -19.09
N ASP A 20 -19.06 -17.18 -19.13
CA ASP A 20 -18.45 -17.74 -17.93
C ASP A 20 -17.22 -16.88 -17.58
N ILE A 21 -17.30 -16.15 -16.48
CA ILE A 21 -16.24 -15.26 -16.01
C ILE A 21 -15.49 -15.94 -14.87
N GLY A 22 -14.22 -16.27 -15.13
CA GLY A 22 -13.27 -16.78 -14.12
C GLY A 22 -12.37 -15.70 -13.56
N VAL A 23 -12.21 -15.68 -12.25
CA VAL A 23 -11.16 -14.91 -11.58
C VAL A 23 -10.06 -15.86 -11.15
N THR A 24 -8.87 -15.65 -11.67
CA THR A 24 -7.69 -16.46 -11.37
C THR A 24 -6.75 -15.67 -10.50
N ALA A 25 -6.48 -16.14 -9.29
CA ALA A 25 -5.45 -15.58 -8.43
C ALA A 25 -4.06 -15.88 -9.03
N ILE A 26 -3.24 -14.84 -9.15
CA ILE A 26 -1.83 -14.96 -9.50
C ILE A 26 -1.09 -15.35 -8.24
N LEU A 27 -0.75 -16.63 -8.09
CA LEU A 27 -0.10 -17.17 -6.90
C LEU A 27 1.38 -17.47 -7.16
N PRO A 28 2.23 -17.45 -6.13
CA PRO A 28 3.58 -17.95 -6.25
C PRO A 28 3.57 -19.44 -6.65
N GLY A 29 4.13 -19.74 -7.82
CA GLY A 29 4.29 -21.11 -8.32
C GLY A 29 3.24 -21.56 -9.32
N ASP A 30 1.95 -21.42 -9.06
CA ASP A 30 0.89 -21.80 -9.99
C ASP A 30 -0.38 -20.97 -9.75
N ASN A 31 -1.02 -20.52 -10.84
CA ASN A 31 -2.23 -19.73 -10.75
C ASN A 31 -3.43 -20.65 -10.41
N ALA A 32 -4.30 -20.17 -9.54
CA ALA A 32 -5.50 -20.89 -9.15
C ALA A 32 -6.76 -20.08 -9.47
N GLU A 33 -7.73 -20.74 -10.13
CA GLU A 33 -9.07 -20.15 -10.25
C GLU A 33 -9.74 -20.12 -8.87
N VAL A 34 -10.09 -18.93 -8.43
CA VAL A 34 -10.67 -18.69 -7.09
C VAL A 34 -12.15 -18.35 -7.14
N LEU A 35 -12.67 -18.03 -8.32
CA LEU A 35 -14.06 -17.65 -8.50
C LEU A 35 -14.46 -17.87 -9.97
N GLN A 36 -15.65 -18.42 -10.20
CA GLN A 36 -16.26 -18.59 -11.49
C GLN A 36 -17.76 -18.33 -11.42
N ALA A 37 -18.30 -17.54 -12.34
CA ALA A 37 -19.73 -17.30 -12.42
C ALA A 37 -20.17 -16.94 -13.84
N ASP A 38 -21.37 -17.35 -14.19
CA ASP A 38 -22.02 -16.95 -15.44
C ASP A 38 -22.60 -15.54 -15.33
N VAL A 39 -22.25 -14.66 -16.28
CA VAL A 39 -22.84 -13.33 -16.42
C VAL A 39 -23.47 -13.21 -17.81
N THR A 40 -24.76 -12.88 -17.84
CA THR A 40 -25.47 -12.65 -19.11
C THR A 40 -25.42 -11.17 -19.45
N LEU A 41 -24.85 -10.85 -20.62
CA LEU A 41 -24.73 -9.50 -21.12
C LEU A 41 -25.85 -9.20 -22.12
N GLU A 42 -26.60 -8.13 -21.86
CA GLU A 42 -27.69 -7.63 -22.69
C GLU A 42 -27.23 -6.48 -23.58
N ALA A 43 -27.95 -6.21 -24.67
CA ALA A 43 -27.64 -5.07 -25.53
C ALA A 43 -27.88 -3.74 -24.82
N ASP A 44 -27.12 -2.70 -25.19
CA ASP A 44 -27.26 -1.33 -24.71
C ASP A 44 -27.16 -1.22 -23.18
N THR A 45 -26.40 -2.12 -22.54
CA THR A 45 -26.21 -2.19 -21.10
C THR A 45 -24.72 -2.19 -20.77
N ASN A 46 -24.31 -1.28 -19.88
CA ASN A 46 -22.97 -1.30 -19.31
C ASN A 46 -22.94 -2.24 -18.11
N TYR A 47 -21.85 -2.96 -17.97
CA TYR A 47 -21.59 -3.89 -16.88
C TYR A 47 -20.25 -3.52 -16.23
N ASP A 48 -20.30 -3.16 -14.95
CA ASP A 48 -19.13 -3.03 -14.10
C ASP A 48 -19.10 -4.25 -13.17
N VAL A 49 -18.13 -5.14 -13.37
CA VAL A 49 -18.06 -6.41 -12.64
C VAL A 49 -16.99 -6.32 -11.57
N PHE A 50 -17.42 -6.38 -10.32
CA PHE A 50 -16.53 -6.36 -9.16
C PHE A 50 -16.26 -7.78 -8.67
N ALA A 51 -15.00 -8.09 -8.32
CA ALA A 51 -14.68 -9.19 -7.44
C ALA A 51 -14.66 -8.64 -6.01
N VAL A 52 -15.65 -9.03 -5.20
CA VAL A 52 -15.84 -8.54 -3.82
C VAL A 52 -15.79 -9.68 -2.82
N GLY A 53 -15.66 -9.36 -1.53
CA GLY A 53 -15.51 -10.35 -0.48
C GLY A 53 -14.05 -10.62 -0.15
N SER A 54 -13.75 -11.76 0.44
CA SER A 54 -12.42 -12.15 0.89
C SER A 54 -12.13 -13.62 0.61
N VAL A 55 -10.92 -13.90 0.14
CA VAL A 55 -10.43 -15.29 0.00
C VAL A 55 -10.23 -15.94 1.37
N ALA A 56 -9.89 -15.15 2.39
CA ALA A 56 -9.58 -15.68 3.73
C ALA A 56 -10.80 -16.27 4.45
N ASP A 57 -12.01 -15.77 4.18
CA ASP A 57 -13.26 -16.22 4.81
C ASP A 57 -14.23 -16.89 3.81
N ASP A 58 -13.73 -17.23 2.62
CA ASP A 58 -14.50 -17.91 1.55
C ASP A 58 -15.76 -17.14 1.11
N SER A 59 -15.72 -15.80 1.20
CA SER A 59 -16.83 -14.92 0.82
C SER A 59 -16.68 -14.27 -0.54
N LEU A 60 -15.63 -14.63 -1.30
CA LEU A 60 -15.34 -14.05 -2.60
C LEU A 60 -16.49 -14.31 -3.59
N MET A 61 -16.96 -13.23 -4.25
CA MET A 61 -18.03 -13.32 -5.24
C MET A 61 -17.88 -12.28 -6.34
N LEU A 62 -18.50 -12.53 -7.51
CA LEU A 62 -18.71 -11.52 -8.55
C LEU A 62 -19.97 -10.72 -8.25
N LEU A 63 -19.83 -9.40 -8.29
CA LEU A 63 -20.93 -8.45 -8.20
C LEU A 63 -21.02 -7.70 -9.55
N PRO A 64 -21.92 -8.11 -10.45
CA PRO A 64 -22.22 -7.33 -11.65
C PRO A 64 -23.12 -6.14 -11.29
N VAL A 65 -22.65 -4.95 -11.57
CA VAL A 65 -23.39 -3.70 -11.47
C VAL A 65 -23.76 -3.27 -12.88
N THR A 66 -25.02 -2.98 -13.12
CA THR A 66 -25.52 -2.64 -14.45
C THR A 66 -25.97 -1.20 -14.50
N SER A 67 -25.76 -0.58 -15.66
CA SER A 67 -26.36 0.70 -16.01
C SER A 67 -26.74 0.73 -17.49
N THR A 68 -27.84 1.40 -17.83
CA THR A 68 -28.15 1.70 -19.21
C THR A 68 -27.46 2.98 -19.63
N GLU A 69 -26.92 3.01 -20.84
CA GLU A 69 -26.30 4.20 -21.39
C GLU A 69 -27.34 5.32 -21.47
N THR A 70 -27.18 6.37 -20.68
CA THR A 70 -28.02 7.56 -20.69
C THR A 70 -27.15 8.79 -20.84
N SER A 71 -27.59 9.74 -21.68
CA SER A 71 -26.85 11.00 -21.80
C SER A 71 -26.99 11.82 -20.52
N VAL A 72 -25.87 12.32 -20.01
CA VAL A 72 -25.88 13.28 -18.91
C VAL A 72 -26.48 14.60 -19.38
N THR A 73 -27.46 15.09 -18.67
CA THR A 73 -28.10 16.39 -18.99
C THR A 73 -27.11 17.53 -18.77
N ALA A 74 -26.99 18.46 -19.70
CA ALA A 74 -26.08 19.60 -19.56
C ALA A 74 -26.28 20.36 -18.24
N GLY A 75 -25.20 20.68 -17.56
CA GLY A 75 -25.19 21.28 -16.23
C GLY A 75 -25.27 20.26 -15.08
N ASN A 76 -25.28 18.96 -15.38
CA ASN A 76 -25.30 17.91 -14.38
C ASN A 76 -24.07 16.97 -14.50
N ALA A 77 -23.81 16.24 -13.42
CA ALA A 77 -23.04 15.00 -13.38
C ALA A 77 -23.97 13.83 -13.12
N GLN A 78 -23.60 12.64 -13.54
CA GLN A 78 -24.29 11.38 -13.26
C GLN A 78 -23.43 10.50 -12.38
N VAL A 79 -24.02 9.89 -11.37
CA VAL A 79 -23.31 9.07 -10.40
C VAL A 79 -24.09 7.78 -10.13
N GLN A 80 -23.39 6.64 -10.10
CA GLN A 80 -23.87 5.39 -9.55
C GLN A 80 -23.03 5.03 -8.33
N ILE A 81 -23.66 4.62 -7.23
CA ILE A 81 -22.99 4.32 -5.97
C ILE A 81 -23.08 2.82 -5.69
N VAL A 82 -21.96 2.22 -5.27
CA VAL A 82 -21.85 0.79 -4.96
C VAL A 82 -21.22 0.60 -3.58
N HIS A 83 -21.84 -0.24 -2.75
CA HIS A 83 -21.22 -0.68 -1.50
C HIS A 83 -20.47 -2.00 -1.71
N ALA A 84 -19.19 -1.89 -2.01
CA ALA A 84 -18.27 -3.02 -2.28
C ALA A 84 -17.31 -3.34 -1.11
N ALA A 85 -17.49 -2.71 0.06
CA ALA A 85 -16.64 -2.91 1.23
C ALA A 85 -17.22 -4.03 2.13
N SER A 86 -16.69 -5.25 2.00
CA SER A 86 -17.19 -6.43 2.72
C SER A 86 -16.97 -6.37 4.24
N ALA A 87 -16.02 -5.57 4.72
CA ALA A 87 -15.76 -5.39 6.15
C ALA A 87 -16.60 -4.27 6.79
N ALA A 88 -17.27 -3.42 5.99
CA ALA A 88 -18.09 -2.35 6.50
C ALA A 88 -19.55 -2.83 6.71
N PRO A 89 -20.25 -2.37 7.77
CA PRO A 89 -21.66 -2.68 7.98
C PRO A 89 -22.54 -1.92 6.98
N THR A 90 -23.87 -2.05 7.12
CA THR A 90 -24.83 -1.16 6.45
C THR A 90 -24.51 0.29 6.76
N VAL A 91 -24.46 1.14 5.74
CA VAL A 91 -24.04 2.53 5.84
C VAL A 91 -25.09 3.50 5.30
N ASP A 92 -25.12 4.70 5.87
CA ASP A 92 -25.81 5.86 5.31
C ASP A 92 -24.80 6.71 4.54
N ILE A 93 -25.10 7.02 3.28
CA ILE A 93 -24.24 7.81 2.38
C ILE A 93 -24.89 9.17 2.15
N TYR A 94 -24.16 10.22 2.47
CA TYR A 94 -24.57 11.61 2.31
C TYR A 94 -23.75 12.27 1.19
N VAL A 95 -24.45 12.94 0.27
CA VAL A 95 -23.86 13.80 -0.76
C VAL A 95 -24.48 15.16 -0.61
N THR A 96 -23.74 16.11 -0.06
CA THR A 96 -24.26 17.40 0.39
C THR A 96 -23.43 18.56 -0.14
N ALA A 97 -23.90 19.80 0.06
CA ALA A 97 -23.00 20.96 -0.10
C ALA A 97 -21.80 20.85 0.86
N PRO A 98 -20.62 21.40 0.51
CA PRO A 98 -19.39 21.24 1.29
C PRO A 98 -19.49 21.69 2.76
N ASP A 99 -20.26 22.75 3.03
CA ASP A 99 -20.45 23.38 4.34
C ASP A 99 -21.71 22.92 5.07
N ALA A 100 -22.48 21.99 4.49
CA ALA A 100 -23.71 21.48 5.09
C ALA A 100 -23.42 20.72 6.40
N MET A 101 -24.22 21.01 7.44
CA MET A 101 -24.19 20.27 8.69
C MET A 101 -24.91 18.93 8.54
N LEU A 102 -24.24 17.82 8.84
CA LEU A 102 -24.78 16.48 8.65
C LEU A 102 -26.11 16.26 9.39
N ALA A 103 -26.25 16.87 10.55
CA ALA A 103 -27.46 16.76 11.38
C ALA A 103 -28.75 17.37 10.73
N ASP A 104 -28.57 18.22 9.74
CA ASP A 104 -29.67 18.86 9.01
C ASP A 104 -30.00 18.14 7.69
N GLU A 105 -29.22 17.12 7.34
CA GLU A 105 -29.28 16.41 6.07
C GLU A 105 -29.92 15.01 6.22
N GLN A 106 -30.42 14.49 5.13
CA GLN A 106 -30.84 13.10 5.02
C GLN A 106 -29.84 12.33 4.16
N PRO A 107 -29.62 11.05 4.43
CA PRO A 107 -28.79 10.24 3.56
C PRO A 107 -29.40 10.18 2.14
N LEU A 108 -28.53 10.26 1.13
CA LEU A 108 -28.91 10.02 -0.25
C LEU A 108 -29.39 8.56 -0.43
N VAL A 109 -28.70 7.64 0.25
CA VAL A 109 -29.02 6.21 0.25
C VAL A 109 -28.50 5.56 1.53
N THR A 110 -29.25 4.55 2.01
CA THR A 110 -28.75 3.55 2.96
C THR A 110 -28.41 2.30 2.15
N ALA A 111 -27.20 1.78 2.26
CA ALA A 111 -26.69 0.67 1.46
C ALA A 111 -26.13 -0.45 2.33
N GLU A 112 -26.50 -1.69 2.03
CA GLU A 112 -25.87 -2.90 2.54
C GLU A 112 -24.74 -3.35 1.61
N PHE A 113 -23.82 -4.20 2.09
CA PHE A 113 -22.79 -4.80 1.25
C PHE A 113 -23.42 -5.46 0.02
N THR A 114 -22.90 -5.17 -1.17
CA THR A 114 -23.36 -5.52 -2.52
C THR A 114 -24.48 -4.66 -3.11
N ASP A 115 -25.06 -3.72 -2.36
CA ASP A 115 -26.04 -2.81 -2.93
C ASP A 115 -25.40 -1.84 -3.93
N ALA A 116 -26.15 -1.57 -5.00
CA ALA A 116 -25.86 -0.53 -5.98
C ALA A 116 -27.10 0.32 -6.22
N THR A 117 -26.90 1.63 -6.40
CA THR A 117 -28.00 2.53 -6.77
C THR A 117 -28.28 2.46 -8.26
N ASP A 118 -29.46 2.95 -8.67
CA ASP A 118 -29.66 3.41 -10.04
C ASP A 118 -28.73 4.62 -10.32
N LEU A 119 -28.61 5.00 -11.61
CA LEU A 119 -27.94 6.23 -12.01
C LEU A 119 -28.69 7.44 -11.49
N VAL A 120 -27.99 8.33 -10.77
CA VAL A 120 -28.55 9.57 -10.21
C VAL A 120 -27.86 10.76 -10.86
N GLN A 121 -28.63 11.66 -11.48
CA GLN A 121 -28.10 12.92 -11.99
C GLN A 121 -28.22 14.01 -10.90
N VAL A 122 -27.11 14.70 -10.66
CA VAL A 122 -27.00 15.82 -9.73
C VAL A 122 -26.43 17.04 -10.47
N PRO A 123 -26.77 18.29 -10.11
CA PRO A 123 -26.12 19.46 -10.69
C PRO A 123 -24.60 19.37 -10.60
N ALA A 124 -23.89 19.79 -11.64
CA ALA A 124 -22.44 19.94 -11.56
C ALA A 124 -22.07 20.96 -10.49
N GLY A 125 -21.02 20.71 -9.69
CA GLY A 125 -20.64 21.60 -8.60
C GLY A 125 -19.76 20.94 -7.56
N GLU A 126 -19.59 21.63 -6.44
CA GLU A 126 -18.80 21.14 -5.32
C GLU A 126 -19.69 20.41 -4.31
N TYR A 127 -19.23 19.24 -3.87
CA TYR A 127 -19.95 18.38 -2.92
C TYR A 127 -19.00 17.89 -1.82
N ARG A 128 -19.62 17.37 -0.75
CA ARG A 128 -18.97 16.63 0.33
C ARG A 128 -19.66 15.30 0.51
N ILE A 129 -18.90 14.21 0.35
CA ILE A 129 -19.40 12.86 0.54
C ILE A 129 -19.04 12.44 1.96
N ARG A 130 -20.03 12.03 2.75
CA ARG A 130 -19.80 11.50 4.10
C ARG A 130 -20.52 10.15 4.24
N ILE A 131 -19.85 9.22 4.91
CA ILE A 131 -20.38 7.89 5.19
C ILE A 131 -20.45 7.72 6.70
N THR A 132 -21.56 7.20 7.18
CA THR A 132 -21.78 6.84 8.59
C THR A 132 -22.32 5.41 8.67
N PRO A 133 -22.15 4.67 9.77
CA PRO A 133 -22.95 3.48 10.03
C PRO A 133 -24.45 3.84 10.01
N ALA A 134 -25.29 2.97 9.43
CA ALA A 134 -26.71 3.25 9.26
C ALA A 134 -27.40 3.65 10.57
N GLY A 135 -28.10 4.79 10.55
CA GLY A 135 -28.76 5.37 11.70
C GLY A 135 -27.85 6.05 12.71
N SER A 136 -26.55 6.18 12.43
CA SER A 136 -25.58 6.94 13.23
C SER A 136 -25.28 8.29 12.58
N MET A 137 -24.71 9.21 13.38
CA MET A 137 -24.12 10.46 12.91
C MET A 137 -22.59 10.44 13.02
N ASP A 138 -22.00 9.30 13.39
CA ASP A 138 -20.56 9.12 13.50
C ASP A 138 -19.96 8.96 12.09
N VAL A 139 -19.28 10.01 11.61
CA VAL A 139 -18.67 10.00 10.28
C VAL A 139 -17.44 9.10 10.30
N VAL A 140 -17.47 8.05 9.47
CA VAL A 140 -16.36 7.10 9.29
C VAL A 140 -15.59 7.34 7.99
N PHE A 141 -16.14 8.14 7.09
CA PHE A 141 -15.48 8.62 5.87
C PHE A 141 -16.00 10.02 5.55
N ASP A 142 -15.10 10.89 5.19
CA ASP A 142 -15.36 12.28 4.76
C ASP A 142 -14.44 12.64 3.59
N SER A 143 -14.99 12.84 2.41
CA SER A 143 -14.20 13.18 1.22
C SER A 143 -13.53 14.56 1.29
N GLY A 144 -13.91 15.42 2.25
CA GLY A 144 -13.72 16.84 2.08
C GLY A 144 -14.51 17.37 0.86
N THR A 145 -14.08 18.48 0.30
CA THR A 145 -14.73 19.06 -0.87
C THR A 145 -14.25 18.36 -2.16
N VAL A 146 -15.18 17.81 -2.93
CA VAL A 146 -14.95 17.20 -4.24
C VAL A 146 -15.78 17.90 -5.32
N ALA A 147 -15.24 18.04 -6.51
CA ALA A 147 -15.92 18.64 -7.65
C ALA A 147 -16.52 17.56 -8.56
N LEU A 148 -17.79 17.65 -8.85
CA LEU A 148 -18.47 16.90 -9.91
C LEU A 148 -18.54 17.78 -11.16
N ALA A 149 -17.80 17.42 -12.20
CA ALA A 149 -17.75 18.19 -13.43
C ALA A 149 -19.05 18.06 -14.23
N ASP A 150 -19.38 19.10 -15.01
CA ASP A 150 -20.49 19.02 -15.98
C ASP A 150 -20.24 17.92 -17.01
N GLY A 151 -21.21 17.05 -17.20
CA GLY A 151 -21.13 15.91 -18.10
C GLY A 151 -20.37 14.68 -17.52
N ALA A 152 -19.88 14.73 -16.29
CA ALA A 152 -19.22 13.58 -15.69
C ALA A 152 -20.21 12.41 -15.51
N ASP A 153 -19.77 11.20 -15.83
CA ASP A 153 -20.50 9.94 -15.61
C ASP A 153 -19.59 9.02 -14.78
N LEU A 154 -19.94 8.87 -13.50
CA LEU A 154 -19.06 8.29 -12.50
C LEU A 154 -19.71 7.10 -11.79
N LEU A 155 -18.92 6.05 -11.63
CA LEU A 155 -19.21 4.96 -10.70
C LEU A 155 -18.36 5.18 -9.44
N VAL A 156 -19.01 5.25 -8.27
CA VAL A 156 -18.36 5.47 -6.98
C VAL A 156 -18.58 4.23 -6.10
N ALA A 157 -17.53 3.44 -5.90
CA ALA A 157 -17.60 2.24 -5.08
C ALA A 157 -16.89 2.46 -3.73
N ALA A 158 -17.60 2.25 -2.62
CA ALA A 158 -16.97 2.13 -1.31
C ALA A 158 -16.31 0.76 -1.21
N THR A 159 -15.00 0.72 -1.04
CA THR A 159 -14.17 -0.49 -0.90
C THR A 159 -13.47 -0.51 0.45
N ASN A 160 -13.03 -1.68 0.93
CA ASN A 160 -12.24 -1.74 2.17
C ASN A 160 -10.97 -0.90 2.05
N ASN A 161 -10.69 -0.07 3.05
CA ASN A 161 -9.41 0.64 3.11
C ASN A 161 -8.27 -0.36 3.37
N THR A 162 -7.19 -0.25 2.59
CA THR A 162 -5.95 -1.03 2.75
C THR A 162 -4.71 -0.15 2.83
N GLY A 163 -4.91 1.16 2.86
CA GLY A 163 -3.87 2.17 3.11
C GLY A 163 -3.83 2.61 4.56
N SER A 164 -3.06 3.65 4.85
CA SER A 164 -3.00 4.30 6.15
C SER A 164 -4.30 5.07 6.47
N GLY A 165 -4.43 5.51 7.72
CA GLY A 165 -5.59 6.25 8.22
C GLY A 165 -6.69 5.38 8.83
N ASP A 166 -7.56 6.02 9.60
CA ASP A 166 -8.57 5.35 10.45
C ASP A 166 -9.88 5.02 9.71
N SER A 167 -10.11 5.58 8.52
CA SER A 167 -11.32 5.31 7.75
C SER A 167 -11.37 3.84 7.34
N PRO A 168 -12.48 3.12 7.60
CA PRO A 168 -12.62 1.71 7.21
C PRO A 168 -12.78 1.53 5.71
N VAL A 169 -13.06 2.60 4.97
CA VAL A 169 -13.32 2.56 3.53
C VAL A 169 -12.49 3.58 2.76
N THR A 170 -12.22 3.27 1.51
CA THR A 170 -11.71 4.17 0.48
C THR A 170 -12.70 4.16 -0.67
N LEU A 171 -13.02 5.31 -1.26
CA LEU A 171 -13.86 5.33 -2.45
C LEU A 171 -13.01 5.13 -3.71
N LEU A 172 -13.46 4.22 -4.56
CA LEU A 172 -12.94 4.04 -5.91
C LEU A 172 -13.88 4.79 -6.86
N VAL A 173 -13.38 5.80 -7.54
CA VAL A 173 -14.13 6.62 -8.50
C VAL A 173 -13.69 6.27 -9.90
N ALA A 174 -14.58 5.70 -10.70
CA ALA A 174 -14.32 5.27 -12.06
C ALA A 174 -15.17 6.06 -13.06
N ASP A 175 -14.57 6.41 -14.22
CA ASP A 175 -15.20 7.13 -15.33
C ASP A 175 -15.45 6.24 -16.57
N GLY A 176 -15.23 4.93 -16.44
CA GLY A 176 -15.32 3.95 -17.50
C GLY A 176 -14.01 3.73 -18.28
N GLU A 177 -13.04 4.62 -18.20
CA GLU A 177 -11.70 4.47 -18.79
C GLU A 177 -10.65 4.15 -17.73
N SER A 178 -10.76 4.81 -16.58
CA SER A 178 -9.83 4.72 -15.45
C SER A 178 -10.56 4.72 -14.13
N ALA A 179 -9.83 4.45 -13.05
CA ALA A 179 -10.32 4.61 -11.69
C ALA A 179 -9.26 5.27 -10.82
N VAL A 180 -9.71 6.15 -9.92
CA VAL A 180 -8.86 6.82 -8.94
C VAL A 180 -9.40 6.58 -7.54
N LYS A 181 -8.49 6.59 -6.55
CA LYS A 181 -8.87 6.49 -5.13
C LYS A 181 -9.19 7.88 -4.61
N LEU A 182 -10.33 7.99 -3.95
CA LEU A 182 -10.68 9.14 -3.14
C LEU A 182 -10.57 8.72 -1.67
N TRP A 183 -9.59 9.30 -0.99
CA TRP A 183 -9.30 9.04 0.42
C TRP A 183 -10.20 9.88 1.34
N ASP A 184 -10.34 9.44 2.58
CA ASP A 184 -10.84 10.30 3.64
C ASP A 184 -9.94 11.53 3.78
N ALA A 185 -10.52 12.70 3.99
CA ALA A 185 -9.80 13.97 4.04
C ALA A 185 -8.79 14.08 5.21
N ASN A 186 -8.94 13.21 6.22
CA ASN A 186 -8.01 13.12 7.34
C ASN A 186 -7.02 11.96 7.21
N THR A 187 -7.00 11.28 6.05
CA THR A 187 -6.06 10.18 5.83
C THR A 187 -4.64 10.68 5.90
N THR A 188 -3.85 10.09 6.80
CA THR A 188 -2.44 10.36 6.99
C THR A 188 -1.57 9.63 5.97
N ALA A 189 -0.28 9.93 5.96
CA ALA A 189 0.77 9.05 5.49
C ALA A 189 1.41 8.38 6.70
N ASP A 190 1.94 7.17 6.53
CA ASP A 190 2.69 6.48 7.56
C ASP A 190 4.18 6.46 7.20
N ILE A 191 5.02 6.81 8.15
CA ILE A 191 6.47 6.77 7.97
C ILE A 191 7.11 6.05 9.15
N ARG A 192 8.02 5.12 8.88
CA ARG A 192 8.94 4.58 9.88
C ARG A 192 10.36 5.00 9.54
N VAL A 193 11.20 5.11 10.55
CA VAL A 193 12.60 5.53 10.42
C VAL A 193 13.50 4.39 10.83
N VAL A 194 14.55 4.16 10.05
CA VAL A 194 15.59 3.15 10.29
C VAL A 194 16.94 3.84 10.44
N HIS A 195 17.62 3.57 11.54
CA HIS A 195 19.00 4.00 11.74
C HIS A 195 19.98 2.93 11.22
N GLY A 196 20.46 3.10 9.99
CA GLY A 196 21.36 2.18 9.30
C GLY A 196 22.85 2.59 9.28
N ILE A 197 23.24 3.70 9.92
CA ILE A 197 24.62 4.21 9.95
C ILE A 197 25.36 3.60 11.15
N SER A 198 26.21 2.63 10.90
CA SER A 198 26.84 1.81 11.96
C SER A 198 27.89 2.54 12.81
N ASP A 199 28.46 3.62 12.33
CA ASP A 199 29.50 4.43 12.99
C ASP A 199 28.94 5.76 13.56
N ALA A 200 27.61 5.96 13.50
CA ALA A 200 26.95 7.11 14.10
C ALA A 200 26.42 6.79 15.53
N PRO A 201 26.32 7.81 16.42
CA PRO A 201 25.64 7.65 17.72
C PRO A 201 24.12 7.53 17.53
N ALA A 202 23.36 7.43 18.64
CA ALA A 202 21.93 7.61 18.60
C ALA A 202 21.55 8.97 17.99
N VAL A 203 20.44 9.01 17.25
CA VAL A 203 20.01 10.19 16.48
C VAL A 203 18.58 10.58 16.81
N ASP A 204 18.31 11.89 16.72
CA ASP A 204 16.96 12.43 16.61
C ASP A 204 16.64 12.71 15.14
N VAL A 205 15.37 12.58 14.78
CA VAL A 205 14.87 12.93 13.45
C VAL A 205 13.84 14.04 13.59
N ILE A 206 14.11 15.17 12.97
CA ILE A 206 13.33 16.39 13.08
C ILE A 206 12.78 16.78 11.71
N ALA A 207 11.48 17.04 11.63
CA ALA A 207 10.85 17.53 10.42
C ALA A 207 10.62 19.03 10.47
N ASN A 208 10.97 19.74 9.39
CA ASN A 208 10.78 21.18 9.21
C ASN A 208 11.37 22.02 10.35
N ASN A 209 12.46 21.56 10.97
CA ASN A 209 13.14 22.21 12.11
C ASN A 209 12.25 22.41 13.38
N GLU A 210 11.07 21.77 13.45
CA GLU A 210 10.12 22.00 14.54
C GLU A 210 9.57 20.69 15.12
N LEU A 211 9.21 19.72 14.27
CA LEU A 211 8.54 18.49 14.70
C LEU A 211 9.56 17.37 14.93
N VAL A 212 9.82 17.02 16.18
CA VAL A 212 10.60 15.81 16.50
C VAL A 212 9.76 14.59 16.18
N LEU A 213 10.12 13.87 15.11
CA LEU A 213 9.48 12.63 14.70
C LEU A 213 10.00 11.43 15.51
N VAL A 214 11.29 11.43 15.81
CA VAL A 214 11.98 10.34 16.51
C VAL A 214 13.00 10.93 17.47
N ASP A 215 13.08 10.37 18.67
CA ASP A 215 13.97 10.74 19.74
C ASP A 215 14.86 9.54 20.10
N ALA A 216 16.17 9.76 20.16
CA ALA A 216 17.20 8.79 20.59
C ALA A 216 17.20 7.44 19.86
N LEU A 217 17.00 7.41 18.53
CA LEU A 217 17.06 6.17 17.75
C LEU A 217 18.51 5.66 17.65
N ALA A 218 18.78 4.52 18.25
CA ALA A 218 20.08 3.89 18.20
C ALA A 218 20.25 2.99 16.97
N PHE A 219 21.50 2.85 16.46
CA PHE A 219 21.82 1.80 15.48
C PHE A 219 21.78 0.40 16.13
N PRO A 220 21.26 -0.64 15.51
CA PRO A 220 20.57 -0.76 14.23
C PRO A 220 19.04 -0.85 14.41
N MET A 221 18.43 0.14 15.02
CA MET A 221 17.01 0.12 15.36
C MET A 221 16.13 0.80 14.28
N ALA A 222 14.86 0.46 14.32
CA ALA A 222 13.80 1.10 13.56
C ALA A 222 12.64 1.48 14.49
N THR A 223 11.85 2.48 14.09
CA THR A 223 10.58 2.80 14.74
C THR A 223 9.45 1.92 14.23
N ASP A 224 8.33 1.91 14.94
CA ASP A 224 7.04 1.59 14.35
C ASP A 224 6.65 2.69 13.33
N TYR A 225 5.56 2.46 12.59
CA TYR A 225 5.01 3.50 11.73
C TYR A 225 4.44 4.65 12.57
N LEU A 226 4.80 5.87 12.17
CA LEU A 226 4.32 7.13 12.70
C LEU A 226 3.36 7.74 11.67
N SER A 227 2.14 8.04 12.09
CA SER A 227 1.16 8.68 11.21
C SER A 227 1.38 10.18 11.19
N VAL A 228 1.59 10.75 10.00
CA VAL A 228 1.83 12.18 9.77
C VAL A 228 0.94 12.71 8.66
N MET A 229 0.66 14.00 8.66
CA MET A 229 -0.13 14.61 7.59
C MET A 229 0.65 14.55 6.26
N PRO A 230 -0.02 14.26 5.12
CA PRO A 230 0.62 14.27 3.82
C PRO A 230 1.15 15.66 3.47
N ALA A 231 2.45 15.77 3.20
CA ALA A 231 3.10 17.03 2.85
C ALA A 231 4.52 16.80 2.31
N ASN A 232 5.16 17.91 1.89
CA ASN A 232 6.60 17.95 1.70
C ASN A 232 7.26 18.32 3.02
N TYR A 233 8.24 17.53 3.42
CA TYR A 233 9.01 17.73 4.64
C TYR A 233 10.49 17.93 4.31
N LEU A 234 11.16 18.75 5.12
CA LEU A 234 12.61 18.81 5.21
C LEU A 234 13.00 18.06 6.49
N ILE A 235 13.81 17.03 6.34
CA ILE A 235 14.18 16.12 7.43
C ILE A 235 15.63 16.37 7.82
N ASP A 236 15.84 16.65 9.10
CA ASP A 236 17.15 16.70 9.73
C ASP A 236 17.38 15.44 10.57
N VAL A 237 18.55 14.85 10.43
CA VAL A 237 19.04 13.79 11.31
C VAL A 237 20.19 14.36 12.12
N VAL A 238 20.01 14.46 13.42
CA VAL A 238 20.95 15.10 14.35
C VAL A 238 21.41 14.12 15.43
N ALA A 239 22.54 14.38 16.07
CA ALA A 239 22.99 13.56 17.19
C ALA A 239 22.12 13.82 18.43
N ASP A 240 21.53 12.78 19.03
CA ASP A 240 20.68 12.86 20.23
C ASP A 240 21.35 13.61 21.40
N ALA A 241 22.64 13.40 21.61
CA ALA A 241 23.37 14.06 22.70
C ALA A 241 23.56 15.58 22.50
N ASP A 242 23.53 16.08 21.27
CA ASP A 242 23.72 17.49 20.90
C ASP A 242 23.13 17.74 19.49
N ASN A 243 21.91 18.25 19.44
CA ASN A 243 21.18 18.54 18.20
C ASN A 243 21.85 19.61 17.31
N SER A 244 22.91 20.27 17.79
CA SER A 244 23.71 21.14 16.94
C SER A 244 24.66 20.37 16.01
N ILE A 245 24.81 19.05 16.22
CA ILE A 245 25.59 18.15 15.37
C ILE A 245 24.64 17.52 14.37
N VAL A 246 24.57 18.11 13.19
CA VAL A 246 23.68 17.69 12.11
C VAL A 246 24.45 16.72 11.21
N ALA A 247 23.94 15.50 11.07
CA ALA A 247 24.46 14.50 10.15
C ALA A 247 23.84 14.65 8.76
N ILE A 248 22.52 14.79 8.68
CA ILE A 248 21.77 15.01 7.44
C ILE A 248 20.95 16.30 7.64
N ASP A 249 21.08 17.25 6.70
CA ASP A 249 20.51 18.59 6.77
C ASP A 249 19.51 18.81 5.63
N ASP A 250 18.28 19.20 5.98
CA ASP A 250 17.20 19.56 5.03
C ASP A 250 16.92 18.50 3.94
N ALA A 251 16.98 17.20 4.25
CA ALA A 251 16.65 16.16 3.27
C ALA A 251 15.16 16.24 2.89
N ALA A 252 14.90 16.52 1.61
CA ALA A 252 13.54 16.72 1.11
C ALA A 252 12.83 15.37 0.91
N VAL A 253 11.68 15.18 1.57
CA VAL A 253 10.82 14.01 1.41
C VAL A 253 9.39 14.45 1.13
N THR A 254 8.69 13.70 0.26
CA THR A 254 7.26 13.90 -0.03
C THR A 254 6.49 12.70 0.48
N LEU A 255 5.52 12.95 1.34
CA LEU A 255 4.62 11.94 1.87
C LEU A 255 3.22 12.15 1.29
N GLU A 256 2.70 11.14 0.60
CA GLU A 256 1.40 11.18 -0.08
C GLU A 256 0.31 10.54 0.79
N THR A 257 -0.93 11.00 0.60
CA THR A 257 -2.10 10.51 1.32
C THR A 257 -2.28 8.99 1.15
N GLY A 258 -2.45 8.29 2.28
CA GLY A 258 -2.74 6.85 2.29
C GLY A 258 -1.55 5.96 1.98
N MET A 259 -0.35 6.52 1.81
CA MET A 259 0.86 5.77 1.52
C MET A 259 1.71 5.54 2.78
N SER A 260 2.47 4.46 2.76
CA SER A 260 3.41 4.10 3.82
C SER A 260 4.84 4.14 3.31
N TYR A 261 5.77 4.53 4.18
CA TYR A 261 7.16 4.74 3.81
C TYR A 261 8.13 4.23 4.86
N THR A 262 9.30 3.78 4.39
CA THR A 262 10.47 3.54 5.23
C THR A 262 11.56 4.56 4.87
N ALA A 263 11.89 5.44 5.80
CA ALA A 263 13.05 6.34 5.69
C ALA A 263 14.26 5.69 6.32
N ILE A 264 15.35 5.53 5.56
CA ILE A 264 16.57 4.85 6.01
C ILE A 264 17.71 5.86 6.02
N ALA A 265 18.20 6.22 7.21
CA ALA A 265 19.49 6.89 7.33
C ALA A 265 20.59 5.83 7.15
N ASN A 266 21.39 5.96 6.10
CA ASN A 266 22.35 4.95 5.67
C ASN A 266 23.70 5.54 5.27
N ASN A 267 24.58 4.70 4.69
CA ASN A 267 25.96 5.00 4.38
C ASN A 267 26.85 5.07 5.65
N GLU A 268 27.90 5.85 5.63
CA GLU A 268 28.82 6.09 6.74
C GLU A 268 28.64 7.52 7.26
N LEU A 269 28.94 7.76 8.53
CA LEU A 269 28.80 9.09 9.14
C LEU A 269 29.58 10.20 8.41
N ALA A 270 30.63 9.83 7.66
CA ALA A 270 31.40 10.76 6.83
C ALA A 270 30.64 11.28 5.60
N ALA A 271 29.64 10.57 5.13
CA ALA A 271 28.80 10.93 3.98
C ALA A 271 27.39 10.31 4.15
N PRO A 272 26.63 10.70 5.17
CA PRO A 272 25.34 10.08 5.47
C PRO A 272 24.29 10.48 4.45
N GLU A 273 23.35 9.57 4.19
CA GLU A 273 22.26 9.73 3.23
C GLU A 273 20.94 9.31 3.87
N LEU A 274 19.84 9.91 3.40
CA LEU A 274 18.47 9.54 3.75
C LEU A 274 17.74 9.08 2.50
N ASP A 275 17.40 7.80 2.45
CA ASP A 275 16.56 7.24 1.41
C ASP A 275 15.13 7.04 1.90
N LEU A 276 14.16 7.43 1.06
CA LEU A 276 12.74 7.22 1.30
C LEU A 276 12.21 6.16 0.35
N LEU A 277 11.80 5.02 0.88
CA LEU A 277 11.27 3.92 0.12
C LEU A 277 9.77 3.78 0.39
N MET A 278 8.97 3.60 -0.67
CA MET A 278 7.54 3.36 -0.54
C MET A 278 7.28 1.92 -0.10
N ASP A 279 6.44 1.75 0.91
CA ASP A 279 6.07 0.44 1.43
C ASP A 279 4.72 -0.02 0.88
N MET A 280 4.57 -1.33 0.73
CA MET A 280 3.32 -1.98 0.36
C MET A 280 2.83 -2.90 1.49
N PRO A 281 2.24 -2.34 2.56
CA PRO A 281 1.88 -3.10 3.75
C PRO A 281 0.65 -3.99 3.56
N ARG A 282 -0.02 -3.91 2.40
CA ARG A 282 -1.21 -4.71 2.12
C ARG A 282 -0.89 -6.20 2.19
N ARG A 283 -1.57 -6.89 3.10
CA ARG A 283 -1.46 -8.33 3.30
C ARG A 283 -2.35 -9.07 2.31
N VAL A 284 -1.83 -10.16 1.73
CA VAL A 284 -2.55 -11.02 0.79
C VAL A 284 -2.62 -12.43 1.37
N ALA A 285 -3.83 -12.90 1.65
CA ALA A 285 -4.06 -14.14 2.42
C ALA A 285 -3.43 -15.41 1.80
N THR A 286 -3.05 -15.38 0.53
CA THR A 286 -2.55 -16.53 -0.23
C THR A 286 -1.03 -16.57 -0.38
N GLU A 287 -0.32 -15.54 0.09
CA GLU A 287 1.13 -15.40 -0.13
C GLU A 287 1.82 -14.70 1.05
N ALA A 288 3.11 -14.96 1.22
CA ALA A 288 4.02 -14.15 1.99
C ALA A 288 4.69 -13.12 1.07
N LYS A 289 4.80 -11.87 1.49
CA LYS A 289 5.56 -10.84 0.77
C LYS A 289 6.89 -10.61 1.44
N VAL A 290 7.97 -10.67 0.67
CA VAL A 290 9.34 -10.47 1.16
C VAL A 290 10.01 -9.35 0.37
N ARG A 291 10.64 -8.43 1.08
CA ARG A 291 11.46 -7.36 0.51
C ARG A 291 12.84 -7.38 1.14
N ILE A 292 13.87 -7.26 0.33
CA ILE A 292 15.25 -7.15 0.79
C ILE A 292 15.83 -5.84 0.26
N ILE A 293 16.45 -5.05 1.14
CA ILE A 293 17.04 -3.76 0.85
C ILE A 293 18.53 -3.83 1.13
N HIS A 294 19.36 -3.35 0.20
CA HIS A 294 20.80 -3.30 0.34
C HIS A 294 21.27 -1.91 0.77
N ALA A 295 21.49 -1.73 2.08
CA ALA A 295 21.96 -0.49 2.71
C ALA A 295 23.36 -0.64 3.36
N SER A 296 24.21 -1.55 2.84
CA SER A 296 25.56 -1.80 3.36
C SER A 296 26.62 -1.42 2.33
N PRO A 297 27.19 -0.21 2.34
CA PRO A 297 28.25 0.19 1.41
C PRO A 297 29.50 -0.69 1.53
N ALA A 298 29.83 -1.18 2.74
CA ALA A 298 30.99 -2.04 2.96
C ALA A 298 30.87 -3.43 2.32
N ALA A 299 29.65 -3.91 2.02
CA ALA A 299 29.45 -5.20 1.38
C ALA A 299 29.73 -5.17 -0.13
N GLY A 300 29.69 -4.00 -0.78
CA GLY A 300 29.82 -3.86 -2.23
C GLY A 300 28.67 -4.55 -2.97
N SER A 301 28.94 -5.05 -4.18
CA SER A 301 27.94 -5.80 -4.97
C SER A 301 27.72 -7.19 -4.37
N VAL A 302 26.44 -7.59 -4.23
CA VAL A 302 26.05 -8.85 -3.59
C VAL A 302 25.15 -9.71 -4.47
N ASP A 303 25.20 -11.03 -4.25
CA ASP A 303 24.23 -11.99 -4.76
C ASP A 303 23.34 -12.47 -3.61
N ILE A 304 22.02 -12.52 -3.84
CA ILE A 304 21.04 -12.94 -2.86
C ILE A 304 20.42 -14.26 -3.30
N TYR A 305 20.51 -15.26 -2.44
CA TYR A 305 19.94 -16.59 -2.62
C TYR A 305 18.74 -16.78 -1.69
N VAL A 306 17.65 -17.32 -2.23
CA VAL A 306 16.47 -17.73 -1.47
C VAL A 306 16.20 -19.19 -1.80
N THR A 307 16.43 -20.09 -0.84
CA THR A 307 16.36 -21.55 -1.03
C THR A 307 15.47 -22.19 0.02
N GLY A 308 15.01 -23.42 -0.23
CA GLY A 308 14.23 -24.21 0.73
C GLY A 308 15.05 -25.05 1.70
N ASP A 309 16.38 -25.14 1.52
CA ASP A 309 17.26 -26.04 2.28
C ASP A 309 18.57 -25.39 2.76
N GLY A 310 18.81 -24.12 2.35
CA GLY A 310 20.04 -23.38 2.68
C GLY A 310 21.25 -23.72 1.81
N GLU A 311 21.13 -24.65 0.87
CA GLU A 311 22.22 -25.02 -0.03
C GLU A 311 22.25 -24.09 -1.25
N ILE A 312 23.41 -23.47 -1.50
CA ILE A 312 23.59 -22.50 -2.59
C ILE A 312 24.63 -22.91 -3.64
N ALA A 313 25.35 -24.02 -3.44
CA ALA A 313 26.51 -24.39 -4.27
C ALA A 313 26.15 -24.50 -5.75
N ASP A 314 25.05 -25.17 -6.07
CA ASP A 314 24.59 -25.44 -7.42
C ASP A 314 23.32 -24.64 -7.80
N VAL A 315 23.00 -23.58 -7.03
CA VAL A 315 21.82 -22.74 -7.25
C VAL A 315 22.26 -21.38 -7.78
N ASP A 316 21.56 -20.86 -8.77
CA ASP A 316 21.73 -19.48 -9.22
C ASP A 316 21.12 -18.50 -8.17
N PRO A 317 21.67 -17.31 -7.99
CA PRO A 317 21.10 -16.32 -7.10
C PRO A 317 19.69 -15.90 -7.58
N ALA A 318 18.78 -15.71 -6.65
CA ALA A 318 17.49 -15.12 -6.93
C ALA A 318 17.63 -13.67 -7.43
N PHE A 319 18.62 -12.96 -6.88
CA PHE A 319 19.03 -11.62 -7.33
C PHE A 319 20.54 -11.58 -7.42
N ALA A 320 21.07 -11.31 -8.62
CA ALA A 320 22.51 -11.31 -8.90
C ALA A 320 23.03 -9.87 -9.04
N GLY A 321 24.20 -9.62 -8.47
CA GLY A 321 24.93 -8.37 -8.66
C GLY A 321 24.15 -7.15 -8.16
N VAL A 322 23.52 -7.23 -7.00
CA VAL A 322 22.81 -6.10 -6.39
C VAL A 322 23.86 -5.14 -5.83
N ASP A 323 24.01 -4.00 -6.48
CA ASP A 323 24.99 -2.99 -6.08
C ASP A 323 24.42 -2.08 -4.98
N TYR A 324 25.28 -1.69 -4.01
CA TYR A 324 24.98 -0.53 -3.19
C TYR A 324 25.00 0.74 -4.06
N SER A 325 24.00 1.58 -3.91
CA SER A 325 23.86 2.84 -4.66
C SER A 325 23.54 3.99 -3.73
N THR A 326 24.20 5.12 -3.93
CA THR A 326 23.96 6.37 -3.23
C THR A 326 22.89 7.23 -3.91
N ASP A 327 22.51 6.94 -5.15
CA ASP A 327 21.41 7.64 -5.83
C ASP A 327 20.02 7.15 -5.34
N ALA A 328 19.91 5.85 -5.05
CA ALA A 328 18.75 5.21 -4.45
C ALA A 328 19.16 3.81 -3.97
N LEU A 329 18.76 3.39 -2.79
CA LEU A 329 19.04 2.05 -2.28
C LEU A 329 18.48 0.97 -3.19
N ALA A 330 19.32 -0.01 -3.51
CA ALA A 330 18.87 -1.17 -4.27
C ALA A 330 17.97 -2.06 -3.41
N GLU A 331 16.85 -2.49 -3.98
CA GLU A 331 15.89 -3.38 -3.34
C GLU A 331 15.32 -4.41 -4.31
N THR A 332 14.82 -5.52 -3.76
CA THR A 332 14.17 -6.57 -4.55
C THR A 332 12.75 -6.20 -5.00
N GLY A 333 12.18 -5.13 -4.45
CA GLY A 333 10.75 -4.93 -4.39
C GLY A 333 10.09 -5.98 -3.48
N TYR A 334 8.77 -5.97 -3.40
CA TYR A 334 8.01 -6.99 -2.66
C TYR A 334 7.79 -8.21 -3.54
N VAL A 335 8.47 -9.30 -3.19
CA VAL A 335 8.38 -10.59 -3.88
C VAL A 335 7.36 -11.47 -3.18
N SER A 336 6.39 -11.98 -3.94
CA SER A 336 5.40 -12.92 -3.44
C SER A 336 5.98 -14.34 -3.39
N LEU A 337 5.93 -14.96 -2.22
CA LEU A 337 6.38 -16.32 -1.97
C LEU A 337 5.23 -17.17 -1.41
N ALA A 338 5.21 -18.46 -1.72
CA ALA A 338 4.32 -19.39 -1.03
C ALA A 338 4.68 -19.47 0.46
N ALA A 339 3.70 -19.73 1.32
CA ALA A 339 4.00 -19.99 2.73
C ALA A 339 4.93 -21.21 2.85
N GLY A 340 5.93 -21.13 3.73
CA GLY A 340 6.90 -22.22 3.88
C GLY A 340 8.18 -21.83 4.60
N GLU A 341 9.10 -22.77 4.64
CA GLU A 341 10.42 -22.60 5.22
C GLU A 341 11.41 -22.14 4.13
N TYR A 342 12.14 -21.07 4.40
CA TYR A 342 13.12 -20.48 3.50
C TYR A 342 14.42 -20.17 4.20
N PHE A 343 15.51 -20.15 3.43
CA PHE A 343 16.83 -19.74 3.84
C PHE A 343 17.29 -18.61 2.91
N VAL A 344 17.72 -17.50 3.50
CA VAL A 344 18.29 -16.37 2.75
C VAL A 344 19.78 -16.34 2.99
N THR A 345 20.56 -16.42 1.91
CA THR A 345 22.02 -16.29 1.96
C THR A 345 22.45 -15.14 1.07
N VAL A 346 23.26 -14.23 1.62
CA VAL A 346 23.87 -13.12 0.87
C VAL A 346 25.36 -13.37 0.77
N THR A 347 25.89 -13.25 -0.45
CA THR A 347 27.32 -13.41 -0.72
C THR A 347 27.86 -12.19 -1.46
N ALA A 348 29.18 -12.00 -1.52
CA ALA A 348 29.74 -11.09 -2.52
C ALA A 348 29.41 -11.59 -3.92
N ALA A 349 29.17 -10.67 -4.87
CA ALA A 349 28.79 -11.01 -6.23
C ALA A 349 29.78 -11.98 -6.87
N GLY A 350 29.25 -13.09 -7.44
CA GLY A 350 30.04 -14.17 -8.04
C GLY A 350 30.71 -15.11 -7.04
N SER A 351 30.49 -14.96 -5.74
CA SER A 351 31.00 -15.83 -4.68
C SER A 351 29.93 -16.81 -4.20
N LYS A 352 30.35 -17.88 -3.52
CA LYS A 352 29.48 -18.80 -2.78
C LYS A 352 29.81 -18.77 -1.27
N GLU A 353 30.68 -17.86 -0.83
CA GLU A 353 30.99 -17.67 0.58
C GLU A 353 29.96 -16.72 1.21
N ALA A 354 29.24 -17.22 2.21
CA ALA A 354 28.18 -16.44 2.84
C ALA A 354 28.73 -15.29 3.69
N ALA A 355 28.30 -14.08 3.38
CA ALA A 355 28.47 -12.91 4.25
C ALA A 355 27.34 -12.82 5.27
N ILE A 356 26.11 -13.18 4.88
CA ILE A 356 24.93 -13.33 5.74
C ILE A 356 24.28 -14.68 5.43
N ALA A 357 23.90 -15.41 6.48
CA ALA A 357 23.05 -16.59 6.37
C ALA A 357 22.00 -16.56 7.51
N THR A 358 20.72 -16.52 7.16
CA THR A 358 19.66 -16.30 8.13
C THR A 358 19.29 -17.55 8.95
N GLY A 359 19.76 -18.74 8.55
CA GLY A 359 19.12 -19.97 9.03
C GLY A 359 17.71 -20.13 8.44
N SER A 360 16.93 -21.01 9.05
CA SER A 360 15.53 -21.26 8.63
C SER A 360 14.63 -20.09 9.03
N LEU A 361 13.89 -19.56 8.04
CA LEU A 361 12.87 -18.54 8.20
C LEU A 361 11.51 -19.15 7.83
N MET A 362 10.55 -19.15 8.75
CA MET A 362 9.17 -19.53 8.45
C MET A 362 8.43 -18.29 7.93
N LEU A 363 7.96 -18.34 6.70
CA LEU A 363 7.16 -17.29 6.07
C LEU A 363 5.71 -17.76 5.97
N ASP A 364 4.81 -17.06 6.66
CA ASP A 364 3.39 -17.38 6.68
C ASP A 364 2.63 -16.58 5.62
N ALA A 365 1.62 -17.18 5.00
CA ALA A 365 0.73 -16.49 4.11
C ALA A 365 -0.04 -15.38 4.86
N GLY A 366 -0.29 -14.28 4.19
CA GLY A 366 -0.90 -13.09 4.81
C GLY A 366 0.09 -12.17 5.52
N ASN A 367 1.37 -12.51 5.54
CA ASN A 367 2.41 -11.73 6.21
C ASN A 367 3.30 -10.97 5.25
N VAL A 368 3.89 -9.90 5.75
CA VAL A 368 4.87 -9.05 5.06
C VAL A 368 6.18 -9.08 5.83
N TYR A 369 7.29 -9.19 5.13
CA TYR A 369 8.62 -9.33 5.71
C TYR A 369 9.59 -8.39 5.01
N THR A 370 10.26 -7.51 5.75
CA THR A 370 11.29 -6.61 5.22
C THR A 370 12.61 -6.87 5.92
N ALA A 371 13.66 -7.10 5.15
CA ALA A 371 15.04 -7.25 5.65
C ALA A 371 15.93 -6.16 5.03
N ILE A 372 16.68 -5.46 5.87
CA ILE A 372 17.61 -4.41 5.44
C ILE A 372 19.03 -4.86 5.80
N ALA A 373 19.87 -5.06 4.79
CA ALA A 373 21.28 -5.35 4.99
C ALA A 373 22.04 -4.04 5.26
N VAL A 374 22.65 -3.92 6.44
CA VAL A 374 23.44 -2.76 6.87
C VAL A 374 24.87 -3.18 7.22
N ASN A 375 25.79 -2.23 7.34
CA ASN A 375 27.14 -2.51 7.80
C ASN A 375 27.13 -3.18 9.18
N GLY A 376 28.15 -3.96 9.48
CA GLY A 376 28.35 -4.51 10.82
C GLY A 376 28.63 -3.39 11.84
N ALA A 377 28.31 -3.65 13.12
CA ALA A 377 28.43 -2.67 14.21
C ALA A 377 29.86 -2.21 14.52
N MET A 378 30.86 -2.86 13.97
CA MET A 378 32.29 -2.51 14.14
C MET A 378 32.99 -2.56 12.79
N GLU A 379 34.05 -1.76 12.64
CA GLU A 379 34.89 -1.77 11.45
C GLU A 379 35.40 -3.20 11.15
N GLY A 380 35.20 -3.66 9.90
CA GLY A 380 35.56 -5.02 9.45
C GLY A 380 34.62 -6.14 9.92
N ALA A 381 33.55 -5.85 10.63
CA ALA A 381 32.52 -6.83 10.93
C ALA A 381 31.69 -7.15 9.67
N LEU A 382 31.18 -8.39 9.59
CA LEU A 382 30.27 -8.77 8.52
C LEU A 382 28.98 -7.92 8.56
N PRO A 383 28.35 -7.69 7.41
CA PRO A 383 27.05 -7.04 7.35
C PRO A 383 26.02 -7.77 8.22
N GLN A 384 25.02 -7.05 8.71
CA GLN A 384 23.94 -7.59 9.52
C GLN A 384 22.58 -7.19 8.94
N LEU A 385 21.50 -7.84 9.41
CA LEU A 385 20.16 -7.56 8.99
C LEU A 385 19.38 -6.80 10.07
N ILE A 386 18.66 -5.77 9.66
CA ILE A 386 17.53 -5.20 10.40
C ILE A 386 16.27 -5.88 9.85
N LEU A 387 15.52 -6.54 10.73
CA LEU A 387 14.31 -7.27 10.36
C LEU A 387 13.09 -6.49 10.82
N LEU A 388 12.15 -6.25 9.91
CA LEU A 388 10.97 -5.42 10.10
C LEU A 388 9.70 -6.21 9.75
N ASP A 389 8.55 -5.62 10.06
CA ASP A 389 7.23 -6.16 9.81
C ASP A 389 6.99 -7.47 10.59
N ASP A 390 6.62 -8.56 9.92
CA ASP A 390 6.28 -9.83 10.58
C ASP A 390 7.50 -10.73 10.89
N PHE A 391 8.71 -10.26 10.66
CA PHE A 391 9.87 -10.97 11.16
C PHE A 391 9.86 -10.97 12.69
N VAL A 392 9.61 -12.14 13.26
CA VAL A 392 9.77 -12.33 14.70
C VAL A 392 11.26 -12.41 15.02
N ALA A 393 11.75 -11.48 15.81
CA ALA A 393 13.12 -11.59 16.33
C ALA A 393 13.24 -12.91 17.09
N THR A 394 14.07 -13.82 16.58
CA THR A 394 14.42 -15.03 17.34
C THR A 394 15.17 -14.57 18.60
N PRO A 395 14.72 -14.94 19.82
CA PRO A 395 15.30 -14.48 21.08
C PRO A 395 16.76 -14.90 21.25
#